data_4f0de85bf70fd2d20f1d1292bfc60381
#
_entry.id   4f0de85bf70fd2d20f1d1292bfc60381
#
_cell.length_a   1.000
_cell.length_b   1.000
_cell.length_c   1.000
_cell.angle_alpha   90.00
_cell.angle_beta   90.00
_cell.angle_gamma   90.00
#
_symmetry.space_group_name_H-M   'P 1'
#
loop_
_entity.id
_entity.type
_entity.pdbx_description
1 polymer ?
#
loop_
_entity_poly.entity_id
_entity_poly.type
_entity_poly.pdbx_seq_one_letter_code
_entity_poly.pdbx_strand_id
1 'polypeptide(L)'
;MKRSTQSETPEFTFRLDAHSGVPVYRQLIDQVQGAIATNALQAGDQLPTVRQVAVDLAINPNTVLRAYREMEIRGVLDTQQGTGTFIADKQTPPSAKEPN
;
A
#
# COMPACT_ATOMS: atom_id res chain seq x y z
N MET A 1 -10.35 -7.15 21.81
CA MET A 1 -9.95 -7.12 21.68
C MET A 1 -9.26 -6.92 21.22
N LYS A 2 -8.96 -6.86 21.04
CA LYS A 2 -8.32 -6.65 20.74
C LYS A 2 -7.56 -6.57 20.10
N ARG A 3 -7.39 -6.48 19.51
CA ARG A 3 -6.67 -6.48 18.96
C ARG A 3 -5.77 -5.82 19.13
N SER A 4 -5.48 -5.46 19.16
CA SER A 4 -4.71 -4.67 19.35
C SER A 4 -3.52 -4.95 19.61
N THR A 5 -3.26 -5.52 19.82
CA THR A 5 -2.18 -5.77 20.19
C THR A 5 -1.24 -6.03 19.23
N GLN A 6 -1.27 -6.39 18.49
CA GLN A 6 -0.42 -6.71 17.71
C GLN A 6 -0.02 -5.88 16.85
N SER A 7 0.12 -5.26 16.74
CA SER A 7 0.34 -4.41 15.95
C SER A 7 1.65 -4.00 15.54
N GLU A 8 2.65 -4.52 15.92
CA GLU A 8 3.88 -4.19 15.50
C GLU A 8 4.08 -4.51 14.09
N THR A 9 3.51 -5.53 13.52
CA THR A 9 3.68 -5.86 12.14
C THR A 9 2.42 -5.58 11.41
N PRO A 10 2.52 -5.10 10.16
CA PRO A 10 1.32 -4.83 9.38
C PRO A 10 0.55 -6.10 9.19
N GLU A 11 -0.76 -6.01 9.31
CA GLU A 11 -1.58 -7.17 9.10
C GLU A 11 -1.90 -7.39 7.66
N PHE A 12 -1.78 -6.38 6.83
CA PHE A 12 -2.12 -6.50 5.43
C PHE A 12 -1.01 -7.24 4.69
N THR A 13 -1.37 -8.23 3.91
CA THR A 13 -0.39 -8.92 3.10
C THR A 13 -0.89 -8.97 1.68
N PHE A 14 0.05 -8.94 0.76
CA PHE A 14 -0.27 -8.99 -0.66
C PHE A 14 -0.30 -10.43 -1.15
N ARG A 15 -1.02 -10.66 -2.23
CA ARG A 15 -1.03 -11.95 -2.87
C ARG A 15 -0.88 -11.72 -4.35
N LEU A 16 -0.34 -12.69 -5.04
CA LEU A 16 -0.20 -12.60 -6.48
C LEU A 16 -1.00 -13.70 -7.15
N ASP A 17 -1.67 -13.36 -8.25
CA ASP A 17 -2.40 -14.32 -9.01
C ASP A 17 -1.69 -14.46 -10.34
N ALA A 18 -0.96 -15.54 -10.50
CA ALA A 18 -0.16 -15.74 -11.69
C ALA A 18 -1.01 -15.98 -12.92
N HIS A 19 -2.27 -16.30 -12.74
CA HIS A 19 -3.12 -16.59 -13.86
C HIS A 19 -4.03 -15.45 -14.28
N SER A 20 -3.93 -14.33 -13.60
CA SER A 20 -4.86 -13.25 -13.88
C SER A 20 -4.55 -12.48 -15.15
N GLY A 21 -3.30 -12.52 -15.59
CA GLY A 21 -2.92 -11.73 -16.75
C GLY A 21 -2.66 -10.27 -16.44
N VAL A 22 -2.91 -9.85 -15.20
CA VAL A 22 -2.69 -8.47 -14.81
C VAL A 22 -1.23 -8.32 -14.36
N PRO A 23 -0.54 -7.26 -14.77
CA PRO A 23 0.85 -7.07 -14.35
C PRO A 23 0.95 -7.05 -12.83
N VAL A 24 2.07 -7.54 -12.33
CA VAL A 24 2.24 -7.64 -10.89
C VAL A 24 2.05 -6.30 -10.18
N TYR A 25 2.68 -5.23 -10.70
CA TYR A 25 2.57 -3.96 -10.00
C TYR A 25 1.12 -3.50 -9.93
N ARG A 26 0.31 -3.82 -10.93
CA ARG A 26 -1.06 -3.45 -10.95
C ARG A 26 -1.85 -4.24 -9.93
N GLN A 27 -1.52 -5.52 -9.77
CA GLN A 27 -2.18 -6.33 -8.77
C GLN A 27 -1.93 -5.76 -7.38
N LEU A 28 -0.72 -5.26 -7.13
CA LEU A 28 -0.42 -4.69 -5.83
C LEU A 28 -1.25 -3.44 -5.58
N ILE A 29 -1.37 -2.59 -6.58
CA ILE A 29 -2.16 -1.37 -6.44
C ILE A 29 -3.62 -1.72 -6.19
N ASP A 30 -4.15 -2.65 -6.96
CA ASP A 30 -5.55 -3.00 -6.86
C ASP A 30 -5.88 -3.56 -5.48
N GLN A 31 -4.95 -4.31 -4.89
CA GLN A 31 -5.20 -4.87 -3.57
C GLN A 31 -5.24 -3.81 -2.49
N VAL A 32 -4.35 -2.84 -2.58
CA VAL A 32 -4.36 -1.76 -1.59
C VAL A 32 -5.64 -0.95 -1.72
N GLN A 33 -6.00 -0.60 -2.95
CA GLN A 33 -7.19 0.22 -3.14
C GLN A 33 -8.44 -0.54 -2.75
N GLY A 34 -8.48 -1.84 -3.02
CA GLY A 34 -9.60 -2.65 -2.62
C GLY A 34 -9.71 -2.75 -1.11
N ALA A 35 -8.57 -2.87 -0.44
CA ALA A 35 -8.58 -2.95 1.01
C ALA A 35 -9.05 -1.65 1.65
N ILE A 36 -8.69 -0.52 1.03
CA ILE A 36 -9.16 0.75 1.54
C ILE A 36 -10.66 0.86 1.34
N ALA A 37 -11.14 0.43 0.19
CA ALA A 37 -12.56 0.52 -0.12
C ALA A 37 -13.41 -0.32 0.82
N THR A 38 -12.86 -1.42 1.33
CA THR A 38 -13.59 -2.29 2.23
C THR A 38 -13.26 -2.03 3.69
N ASN A 39 -12.44 -1.01 3.93
CA ASN A 39 -12.00 -0.66 5.28
C ASN A 39 -11.09 -1.69 5.92
N ALA A 40 -10.53 -2.59 5.13
CA ALA A 40 -9.52 -3.50 5.65
C ALA A 40 -8.24 -2.72 5.93
N LEU A 41 -8.03 -1.63 5.19
CA LEU A 41 -6.94 -0.70 5.45
C LEU A 41 -7.56 0.66 5.70
N GLN A 42 -7.07 1.35 6.71
CA GLN A 42 -7.59 2.66 7.06
C GLN A 42 -6.47 3.68 7.10
N ALA A 43 -6.83 4.92 7.07
CA ALA A 43 -5.84 6.00 7.11
C ALA A 43 -4.92 5.79 8.30
N GLY A 44 -3.64 5.91 8.06
CA GLY A 44 -2.65 5.74 9.12
C GLY A 44 -2.15 4.33 9.28
N ASP A 45 -2.77 3.36 8.63
CA ASP A 45 -2.29 1.98 8.73
C ASP A 45 -0.98 1.87 7.97
N GLN A 46 -0.07 1.10 8.51
CA GLN A 46 1.23 0.93 7.91
C GLN A 46 1.24 -0.25 6.95
N LEU A 47 1.87 -0.08 5.81
CA LEU A 47 2.05 -1.16 4.87
C LEU A 47 3.41 -1.80 5.05
N PRO A 48 3.58 -3.03 4.61
CA PRO A 48 4.90 -3.64 4.64
C PRO A 48 5.84 -2.85 3.75
N THR A 49 7.12 -2.91 4.04
CA THR A 49 8.10 -2.16 3.26
C THR A 49 8.26 -2.80 1.89
N VAL A 50 8.78 -2.02 0.95
CA VAL A 50 9.04 -2.52 -0.39
C VAL A 50 9.88 -3.79 -0.32
N ARG A 51 10.91 -3.77 0.50
CA ARG A 51 11.78 -4.93 0.60
C ARG A 51 11.03 -6.14 1.16
N GLN A 52 10.22 -5.93 2.17
CA GLN A 52 9.49 -7.04 2.77
C GLN A 52 8.53 -7.67 1.76
N VAL A 53 7.83 -6.86 1.00
CA VAL A 53 6.91 -7.36 0.00
C VAL A 53 7.67 -8.14 -1.07
N ALA A 54 8.80 -7.60 -1.50
CA ALA A 54 9.58 -8.27 -2.55
C ALA A 54 10.06 -9.63 -2.08
N VAL A 55 10.47 -9.73 -0.83
CA VAL A 55 10.92 -10.99 -0.27
C VAL A 55 9.74 -11.95 -0.13
N ASP A 56 8.65 -11.48 0.42
CA ASP A 56 7.50 -12.34 0.66
C ASP A 56 6.91 -12.89 -0.62
N LEU A 57 6.89 -12.09 -1.66
CA LEU A 57 6.31 -12.52 -2.92
C LEU A 57 7.34 -13.06 -3.90
N ALA A 58 8.59 -13.00 -3.53
CA ALA A 58 9.70 -13.45 -4.37
C ALA A 58 9.70 -12.74 -5.71
N ILE A 59 9.55 -11.43 -5.68
CA ILE A 59 9.54 -10.64 -6.90
C ILE A 59 10.59 -9.54 -6.81
N ASN A 60 10.83 -8.89 -7.92
CA ASN A 60 11.80 -7.82 -7.99
C ASN A 60 11.33 -6.63 -7.16
N PRO A 61 12.16 -6.12 -6.27
CA PRO A 61 11.76 -4.95 -5.48
C PRO A 61 11.40 -3.75 -6.34
N ASN A 62 11.95 -3.63 -7.52
CA ASN A 62 11.61 -2.50 -8.38
C ASN A 62 10.14 -2.55 -8.78
N THR A 63 9.57 -3.74 -8.89
CA THR A 63 8.15 -3.88 -9.21
C THR A 63 7.30 -3.37 -8.05
N VAL A 64 7.71 -3.68 -6.83
CA VAL A 64 6.99 -3.21 -5.66
C VAL A 64 7.13 -1.70 -5.55
N LEU A 65 8.34 -1.21 -5.78
CA LEU A 65 8.59 0.22 -5.68
C LEU A 65 7.74 0.97 -6.69
N ARG A 66 7.59 0.43 -7.89
CA ARG A 66 6.77 1.06 -8.89
C ARG A 66 5.33 1.18 -8.42
N ALA A 67 4.80 0.12 -7.81
CA ALA A 67 3.43 0.15 -7.33
C ALA A 67 3.27 1.17 -6.22
N TYR A 68 4.22 1.20 -5.29
CA TYR A 68 4.14 2.13 -4.17
C TYR A 68 4.25 3.57 -4.66
N ARG A 69 5.14 3.83 -5.60
CA ARG A 69 5.29 5.17 -6.11
C ARG A 69 4.04 5.63 -6.82
N GLU A 70 3.43 4.74 -7.58
CA GLU A 70 2.21 5.09 -8.27
C GLU A 70 1.13 5.46 -7.26
N MET A 71 1.05 4.73 -6.16
CA MET A 71 0.06 5.04 -5.15
C MET A 71 0.38 6.32 -4.40
N GLU A 72 1.66 6.64 -4.25
CA GLU A 72 2.02 7.91 -3.64
C GLU A 72 1.61 9.06 -4.53
N ILE A 73 1.82 8.93 -5.83
CA ILE A 73 1.43 9.96 -6.76
C ILE A 73 -0.07 10.18 -6.74
N ARG A 74 -0.83 9.13 -6.56
CA ARG A 74 -2.28 9.24 -6.49
C ARG A 74 -2.78 9.74 -5.16
N GLY A 75 -1.91 9.89 -4.20
CA GLY A 75 -2.31 10.37 -2.89
C GLY A 75 -2.87 9.27 -1.99
N VAL A 76 -2.65 8.03 -2.36
CA VAL A 76 -3.14 6.90 -1.57
C VAL A 76 -2.19 6.54 -0.45
N LEU A 77 -0.90 6.69 -0.69
CA LEU A 77 0.11 6.36 0.30
C LEU A 77 0.92 7.57 0.71
N ASP A 78 1.42 7.51 1.93
CA ASP A 78 2.26 8.56 2.47
C ASP A 78 3.51 7.89 3.01
N THR A 79 4.64 8.10 2.37
CA THR A 79 5.89 7.52 2.79
C THR A 79 6.64 8.48 3.68
N GLN A 80 7.00 8.01 4.87
CA GLN A 80 7.74 8.83 5.81
C GLN A 80 9.10 8.23 5.99
N GLN A 81 10.11 8.99 5.63
CA GLN A 81 11.45 8.49 5.66
C GLN A 81 11.85 8.03 7.03
N GLY A 82 12.41 6.86 7.10
CA GLY A 82 12.85 6.31 8.36
C GLY A 82 11.74 5.69 9.18
N THR A 83 10.51 5.86 8.79
CA THR A 83 9.40 5.35 9.57
C THR A 83 8.62 4.29 8.82
N GLY A 84 8.37 4.52 7.55
CA GLY A 84 7.64 3.53 6.76
C GLY A 84 6.65 4.16 5.82
N THR A 85 5.83 3.33 5.25
CA THR A 85 4.81 3.76 4.32
C THR A 85 3.45 3.50 4.94
N PHE A 86 2.61 4.51 4.91
CA PHE A 86 1.32 4.45 5.55
C PHE A 86 0.21 4.82 4.60
N ILE A 87 -1.00 4.41 4.89
CA ILE A 87 -2.15 4.83 4.11
C ILE A 87 -2.38 6.30 4.38
N ALA A 88 -2.53 7.09 3.34
CA ALA A 88 -2.68 8.53 3.48
C ALA A 88 -3.93 8.87 4.29
N ASP A 89 -3.80 9.90 5.09
CA ASP A 89 -4.84 10.27 5.98
C ASP A 89 -6.11 10.67 5.28
N LYS A 90 -6.04 11.32 4.16
CA LYS A 90 -7.19 11.71 3.51
C LYS A 90 -7.12 11.34 2.10
N GLN A 91 -8.08 10.77 1.56
CA GLN A 91 -8.08 10.39 0.16
C GLN A 91 -8.49 11.57 -0.68
N THR A 92 -7.89 12.70 -0.43
CA THR A 92 -8.22 13.91 -1.13
C THR A 92 -7.56 13.94 -2.49
N PRO A 93 -8.28 14.22 -3.54
CA PRO A 93 -7.66 14.28 -4.85
C PRO A 93 -6.63 15.39 -4.89
N PRO A 94 -5.57 15.22 -5.64
CA PRO A 94 -4.55 16.25 -5.72
C PRO A 94 -5.09 17.60 -6.10
N SER A 95 -6.07 17.63 -6.96
CA SER A 95 -6.61 18.90 -7.37
C SER A 95 -7.29 19.61 -6.23
N ALA A 96 -7.83 18.86 -5.31
CA ALA A 96 -8.48 19.47 -4.19
C ALA A 96 -7.50 20.11 -3.25
N LYS A 97 -6.31 19.59 -3.14
CA LYS A 97 -5.38 20.16 -2.28
C LYS A 97 -4.67 21.28 -2.95
N GLU A 98 -4.78 21.49 -4.21
CA GLU A 98 -4.18 22.48 -4.86
C GLU A 98 -4.70 23.74 -4.47
N PRO A 99 -4.11 24.51 -4.00
CA PRO A 99 -4.66 25.72 -3.60
C PRO A 99 -4.89 26.56 -4.73
N ASN A 100 -4.57 26.43 -5.00
CA ASN A 100 -4.82 27.11 -5.72
C ASN A 100 -4.76 27.37 -5.90
#